data_50f11db820e340d89ef1faf5d46022df
#
_entry.id   50f11db820e340d89ef1faf5d46022df
#
_cell.length_a   1.000
_cell.length_b   1.000
_cell.length_c   1.000
_cell.angle_alpha   90.00
_cell.angle_beta   90.00
_cell.angle_gamma   90.00
#
_symmetry.space_group_name_H-M   'P 1'
#
loop_
_entity.id
_entity.type
_entity.pdbx_description
1 polymer ?
#
loop_
_entity_poly.entity_id
_entity_poly.type
_entity_poly.pdbx_seq_one_letter_code
_entity_poly.pdbx_strand_id
1 'polypeptide(L)'
;GINDQVILRADGSDRGWPLDGDTSQVTDAIKEMAHWFVETGGMRAGRMARHLATGARLPEAWCATPGASAASGSLIGRHDQAQIVGIPFGKLETDALRIALTESKAESIRLMTQRRLAFLNGTGLSSGPFIFEPDHPLMSAHACPGAPFCPQASVSTLDLARQLAPRVKGGLHVSGCVKGCAHAKPAAITLVGRDGSFDLVRNGTTCDTPQVTQISTTEISAMIETL
;
A
#
# COMPACT_ATOMS: atom_id res chain seq x y z
N GLY A 1 2.99 -16.25 10.84
CA GLY A 1 1.86 -17.12 11.20
C GLY A 1 1.79 -17.30 12.71
N ILE A 2 0.72 -17.84 13.22
CA ILE A 2 0.63 -18.28 14.62
C ILE A 2 1.47 -19.55 14.73
N ASN A 3 2.43 -19.58 15.67
CA ASN A 3 3.34 -20.74 15.90
C ASN A 3 4.12 -21.17 14.64
N ASP A 4 4.66 -20.21 13.88
CA ASP A 4 5.40 -20.44 12.62
C ASP A 4 4.61 -21.13 11.50
N GLN A 5 3.33 -21.36 11.68
CA GLN A 5 2.46 -21.92 10.67
C GLN A 5 2.16 -20.92 9.57
N VAL A 6 2.32 -21.32 8.31
CA VAL A 6 1.90 -20.53 7.16
C VAL A 6 0.39 -20.70 6.95
N ILE A 7 -0.33 -19.59 6.81
CA ILE A 7 -1.76 -19.60 6.51
C ILE A 7 -1.99 -18.91 5.16
N LEU A 8 -2.43 -19.66 4.17
CA LEU A 8 -2.86 -19.11 2.88
C LEU A 8 -4.32 -18.66 3.00
N ARG A 9 -4.57 -17.37 2.80
CA ARG A 9 -5.90 -16.79 2.93
C ARG A 9 -6.37 -16.15 1.63
N ALA A 10 -7.54 -16.53 1.16
CA ALA A 10 -8.19 -15.89 0.03
C ALA A 10 -8.58 -14.44 0.38
N ASP A 11 -8.39 -13.51 -0.56
CA ASP A 11 -8.88 -12.13 -0.40
C ASP A 11 -10.41 -12.13 -0.22
N GLY A 12 -10.89 -11.48 0.85
CA GLY A 12 -12.31 -11.46 1.24
C GLY A 12 -12.73 -12.57 2.22
N SER A 13 -11.83 -13.50 2.60
CA SER A 13 -12.07 -14.47 3.66
C SER A 13 -11.40 -14.04 4.97
N ASP A 14 -12.03 -14.26 6.10
CA ASP A 14 -11.47 -14.10 7.45
C ASP A 14 -10.75 -15.35 7.94
N ARG A 15 -10.94 -16.46 7.24
CA ARG A 15 -10.31 -17.76 7.54
C ARG A 15 -9.35 -18.15 6.41
N GLY A 16 -8.42 -19.07 6.71
CA GLY A 16 -7.40 -19.50 5.77
C GLY A 16 -7.07 -20.99 5.86
N TRP A 17 -6.28 -21.41 4.90
CA TRP A 17 -5.74 -22.77 4.74
C TRP A 17 -4.42 -22.87 5.48
N PRO A 18 -4.33 -23.67 6.56
CA PRO A 18 -3.07 -23.92 7.26
C PRO A 18 -2.16 -24.80 6.42
N LEU A 19 -0.90 -24.41 6.26
CA LEU A 19 0.13 -25.10 5.50
C LEU A 19 1.35 -25.35 6.38
N ASP A 20 2.08 -26.44 6.12
CA ASP A 20 3.24 -26.85 6.93
C ASP A 20 4.50 -25.99 6.72
N GLY A 21 4.41 -24.93 5.89
CA GLY A 21 5.47 -23.93 5.73
C GLY A 21 6.58 -24.30 4.75
N ASP A 22 6.56 -25.48 4.15
CA ASP A 22 7.46 -25.80 3.04
C ASP A 22 7.16 -24.95 1.81
N THR A 23 8.20 -24.38 1.19
CA THR A 23 8.05 -23.43 0.07
C THR A 23 7.36 -24.08 -1.14
N SER A 24 7.62 -25.35 -1.41
CA SER A 24 6.98 -26.07 -2.52
C SER A 24 5.49 -26.24 -2.27
N GLN A 25 5.11 -26.65 -1.07
CA GLN A 25 3.72 -26.82 -0.66
C GLN A 25 2.95 -25.50 -0.71
N VAL A 26 3.55 -24.40 -0.22
CA VAL A 26 2.94 -23.06 -0.30
C VAL A 26 2.71 -22.64 -1.75
N THR A 27 3.69 -22.89 -2.62
CA THR A 27 3.59 -22.56 -4.05
C THR A 27 2.48 -23.36 -4.74
N ASP A 28 2.35 -24.63 -4.46
CA ASP A 28 1.33 -25.49 -5.05
C ASP A 28 -0.07 -25.14 -4.52
N ALA A 29 -0.21 -24.84 -3.24
CA ALA A 29 -1.45 -24.34 -2.67
C ALA A 29 -1.91 -23.00 -3.30
N ILE A 30 -0.97 -22.09 -3.58
CA ILE A 30 -1.29 -20.83 -4.31
C ILE A 30 -1.80 -21.13 -5.72
N LYS A 31 -1.15 -22.05 -6.45
CA LYS A 31 -1.60 -22.47 -7.79
C LYS A 31 -2.98 -23.11 -7.74
N GLU A 32 -3.21 -24.00 -6.79
CA GLU A 32 -4.50 -24.67 -6.59
C GLU A 32 -5.61 -23.64 -6.35
N MET A 33 -5.38 -22.67 -5.47
CA MET A 33 -6.33 -21.58 -5.23
C MET A 33 -6.57 -20.71 -6.47
N ALA A 34 -5.54 -20.47 -7.27
CA ALA A 34 -5.68 -19.72 -8.53
C ALA A 34 -6.47 -20.51 -9.57
N HIS A 35 -6.23 -21.81 -9.72
CA HIS A 35 -7.01 -22.70 -10.60
C HIS A 35 -8.48 -22.73 -10.18
N TRP A 36 -8.75 -22.95 -8.90
CA TRP A 36 -10.11 -22.91 -8.37
C TRP A 36 -10.82 -21.58 -8.71
N PHE A 37 -10.15 -20.45 -8.54
CA PHE A 37 -10.70 -19.14 -8.87
C PHE A 37 -11.09 -19.04 -10.35
N VAL A 38 -10.26 -19.54 -11.26
CA VAL A 38 -10.54 -19.56 -12.70
C VAL A 38 -11.72 -20.48 -13.02
N GLU A 39 -11.68 -21.72 -12.53
CA GLU A 39 -12.65 -22.77 -12.83
C GLU A 39 -14.06 -22.45 -12.29
N THR A 40 -14.15 -21.80 -11.16
CA THR A 40 -15.43 -21.40 -10.55
C THR A 40 -16.00 -20.09 -11.12
N GLY A 41 -15.32 -19.48 -12.10
CA GLY A 41 -15.81 -18.29 -12.80
C GLY A 41 -15.32 -16.95 -12.22
N GLY A 42 -14.31 -16.97 -11.37
CA GLY A 42 -13.72 -15.79 -10.74
C GLY A 42 -13.15 -14.77 -11.73
N MET A 43 -12.78 -15.20 -12.95
CA MET A 43 -12.31 -14.31 -14.01
C MET A 43 -13.33 -13.20 -14.34
N ARG A 44 -14.63 -13.48 -14.28
CA ARG A 44 -15.68 -12.47 -14.49
C ARG A 44 -15.74 -11.46 -13.35
N ALA A 45 -15.50 -11.91 -12.12
CA ALA A 45 -15.48 -11.04 -10.95
C ALA A 45 -14.20 -10.18 -10.87
N GLY A 46 -13.11 -10.64 -11.48
CA GLY A 46 -11.82 -9.97 -11.57
C GLY A 46 -11.02 -9.93 -10.26
N ARG A 47 -11.65 -10.27 -9.12
CA ARG A 47 -11.01 -10.34 -7.79
C ARG A 47 -11.65 -11.43 -6.94
N MET A 48 -10.85 -12.10 -6.11
CA MET A 48 -11.30 -13.16 -5.22
C MET A 48 -12.42 -12.70 -4.28
N ALA A 49 -12.26 -11.55 -3.60
CA ALA A 49 -13.29 -11.02 -2.70
C ALA A 49 -14.63 -10.77 -3.40
N ARG A 50 -14.62 -10.27 -4.63
CA ARG A 50 -15.85 -10.09 -5.41
C ARG A 50 -16.47 -11.43 -5.80
N HIS A 51 -15.63 -12.40 -6.16
CA HIS A 51 -16.09 -13.74 -6.52
C HIS A 51 -16.79 -14.42 -5.34
N LEU A 52 -16.21 -14.34 -4.15
CA LEU A 52 -16.85 -14.83 -2.93
C LEU A 52 -18.15 -14.10 -2.61
N ALA A 53 -18.20 -12.78 -2.85
CA ALA A 53 -19.44 -11.99 -2.67
C ALA A 53 -20.57 -12.40 -3.62
N THR A 54 -20.28 -13.04 -4.77
CA THR A 54 -21.31 -13.60 -5.67
C THR A 54 -21.87 -14.96 -5.20
N GLY A 55 -21.38 -15.47 -4.07
CA GLY A 55 -21.84 -16.74 -3.50
C GLY A 55 -20.93 -17.94 -3.77
N ALA A 56 -19.77 -17.74 -4.42
CA ALA A 56 -18.75 -18.79 -4.55
C ALA A 56 -18.23 -19.20 -3.16
N ARG A 57 -18.10 -20.51 -2.92
CA ARG A 57 -17.68 -21.06 -1.63
C ARG A 57 -16.32 -21.70 -1.76
N LEU A 58 -15.37 -21.26 -0.91
CA LEU A 58 -14.07 -21.90 -0.78
C LEU A 58 -14.22 -23.35 -0.27
N PRO A 59 -13.32 -24.27 -0.64
CA PRO A 59 -13.21 -25.57 -0.02
C PRO A 59 -13.08 -25.46 1.51
N GLU A 60 -13.69 -26.36 2.24
CA GLU A 60 -13.71 -26.33 3.71
C GLU A 60 -12.30 -26.31 4.32
N ALA A 61 -11.39 -27.10 3.77
CA ALA A 61 -9.99 -27.15 4.20
C ALA A 61 -9.29 -25.79 4.10
N TRP A 62 -9.68 -24.94 3.15
CA TRP A 62 -9.10 -23.60 2.98
C TRP A 62 -9.68 -22.56 3.96
N CYS A 63 -10.66 -22.95 4.73
CA CYS A 63 -11.30 -22.16 5.77
C CYS A 63 -11.09 -22.75 7.18
N ALA A 64 -10.15 -23.67 7.35
CA ALA A 64 -9.98 -24.41 8.60
C ALA A 64 -9.48 -23.53 9.75
N THR A 65 -8.65 -22.53 9.48
CA THR A 65 -7.98 -21.73 10.54
C THR A 65 -8.37 -20.26 10.46
N PRO A 66 -8.66 -19.58 11.58
CA PRO A 66 -8.81 -18.14 11.61
C PRO A 66 -7.55 -17.45 11.07
N GLY A 67 -7.72 -16.38 10.32
CA GLY A 67 -6.59 -15.54 9.91
C GLY A 67 -5.87 -14.96 11.13
N ALA A 68 -4.55 -14.82 11.04
CA ALA A 68 -3.80 -14.12 12.08
C ALA A 68 -4.32 -12.68 12.21
N SER A 69 -4.52 -12.22 13.44
CA SER A 69 -4.85 -10.82 13.68
C SER A 69 -3.74 -9.93 13.16
N ALA A 70 -4.11 -8.83 12.50
CA ALA A 70 -3.14 -7.81 12.14
C ALA A 70 -2.50 -7.24 13.41
N ALA A 71 -1.19 -7.05 13.39
CA ALA A 71 -0.53 -6.33 14.49
C ALA A 71 -1.12 -4.93 14.59
N SER A 72 -1.50 -4.53 15.80
CA SER A 72 -1.98 -3.18 16.09
C SER A 72 -0.81 -2.19 16.14
N GLY A 73 -0.99 -1.00 15.58
CA GLY A 73 0.00 0.07 15.60
C GLY A 73 1.01 0.03 14.45
N SER A 74 1.89 1.01 14.43
CA SER A 74 2.98 1.08 13.47
C SER A 74 4.09 0.12 13.87
N LEU A 75 4.57 -0.66 12.88
CA LEU A 75 5.73 -1.54 13.06
C LEU A 75 7.05 -0.83 12.71
N ILE A 76 7.01 0.45 12.28
CA ILE A 76 8.24 1.18 11.96
C ILE A 76 9.06 1.39 13.23
N GLY A 77 10.34 1.05 13.15
CA GLY A 77 11.26 1.15 14.27
C GLY A 77 12.22 -0.02 14.34
N ARG A 78 12.95 -0.07 15.43
CA ARG A 78 13.91 -1.12 15.73
C ARG A 78 13.28 -2.21 16.57
N HIS A 79 13.53 -3.45 16.19
CA HIS A 79 13.10 -4.68 16.86
C HIS A 79 14.33 -5.58 17.06
N ASP A 80 14.24 -6.63 17.87
CA ASP A 80 15.40 -7.47 18.25
C ASP A 80 16.25 -7.94 17.06
N GLN A 81 15.60 -8.45 16.03
CA GLN A 81 16.29 -9.00 14.84
C GLN A 81 15.94 -8.25 13.55
N ALA A 82 15.26 -7.11 13.64
CA ALA A 82 14.83 -6.36 12.48
C ALA A 82 14.83 -4.87 12.70
N GLN A 83 15.11 -4.11 11.66
CA GLN A 83 14.70 -2.72 11.55
C GLN A 83 13.65 -2.59 10.45
N ILE A 84 12.50 -2.07 10.82
CA ILE A 84 11.39 -1.84 9.89
C ILE A 84 11.35 -0.35 9.57
N VAL A 85 11.37 -0.02 8.28
CA VAL A 85 11.30 1.33 7.77
C VAL A 85 10.11 1.50 6.83
N GLY A 86 9.57 2.71 6.74
CA GLY A 86 8.60 3.08 5.73
C GLY A 86 9.28 3.50 4.42
N ILE A 87 8.59 3.27 3.30
CA ILE A 87 9.04 3.71 1.98
C ILE A 87 8.05 4.75 1.46
N PRO A 88 8.48 6.01 1.25
CA PRO A 88 7.63 7.06 0.71
C PRO A 88 6.93 6.59 -0.56
N PHE A 89 5.60 6.60 -0.57
CA PHE A 89 4.73 6.17 -1.69
C PHE A 89 5.00 4.75 -2.22
N GLY A 90 5.80 3.93 -1.52
CA GLY A 90 6.21 2.60 -1.96
C GLY A 90 7.23 2.60 -3.10
N LYS A 91 7.84 3.76 -3.41
CA LYS A 91 8.85 3.90 -4.45
C LYS A 91 10.25 4.02 -3.81
N LEU A 92 11.15 3.14 -4.21
CA LEU A 92 12.54 3.14 -3.77
C LEU A 92 13.46 3.01 -4.98
N GLU A 93 14.46 3.88 -5.06
CA GLU A 93 15.48 3.82 -6.09
C GLU A 93 16.46 2.67 -5.80
N THR A 94 16.87 1.95 -6.83
CA THR A 94 17.72 0.77 -6.70
C THR A 94 19.06 1.07 -6.01
N ASP A 95 19.68 2.21 -6.33
CA ASP A 95 20.94 2.62 -5.69
C ASP A 95 20.75 2.91 -4.20
N ALA A 96 19.65 3.53 -3.82
CA ALA A 96 19.33 3.75 -2.41
C ALA A 96 19.18 2.44 -1.64
N LEU A 97 18.51 1.44 -2.25
CA LEU A 97 18.41 0.11 -1.66
C LEU A 97 19.78 -0.57 -1.54
N ARG A 98 20.62 -0.49 -2.58
CA ARG A 98 21.97 -1.08 -2.57
C ARG A 98 22.85 -0.47 -1.47
N ILE A 99 22.80 0.85 -1.32
CA ILE A 99 23.53 1.55 -0.24
C ILE A 99 23.01 1.08 1.12
N ALA A 100 21.68 1.05 1.29
CA ALA A 100 21.05 0.64 2.53
C ALA A 100 21.43 -0.81 2.93
N LEU A 101 21.48 -1.73 1.98
CA LEU A 101 21.91 -3.12 2.23
C LEU A 101 23.36 -3.17 2.71
N THR A 102 24.24 -2.37 2.10
CA THR A 102 25.66 -2.30 2.50
C THR A 102 25.83 -1.69 3.90
N GLU A 103 25.16 -0.59 4.19
CA GLU A 103 25.24 0.11 5.47
C GLU A 103 24.61 -0.68 6.62
N SER A 104 23.43 -1.25 6.39
CA SER A 104 22.71 -2.01 7.43
C SER A 104 23.37 -3.34 7.75
N LYS A 105 24.20 -3.87 6.86
CA LYS A 105 24.75 -5.24 6.96
C LYS A 105 23.66 -6.30 7.18
N ALA A 106 22.46 -6.05 6.71
CA ALA A 106 21.34 -6.97 6.85
C ALA A 106 21.60 -8.25 6.04
N GLU A 107 21.36 -9.40 6.65
CA GLU A 107 21.47 -10.70 5.98
C GLU A 107 20.38 -10.89 4.92
N SER A 108 19.22 -10.31 5.16
CA SER A 108 18.10 -10.36 4.25
C SER A 108 17.15 -9.18 4.45
N ILE A 109 16.27 -8.97 3.46
CA ILE A 109 15.19 -7.99 3.53
C ILE A 109 13.84 -8.68 3.35
N ARG A 110 12.80 -8.11 3.96
CA ARG A 110 11.42 -8.57 3.79
C ARG A 110 10.53 -7.41 3.38
N LEU A 111 9.86 -7.57 2.24
CA LEU A 111 8.79 -6.68 1.84
C LEU A 111 7.57 -6.89 2.76
N MET A 112 7.02 -5.81 3.25
CA MET A 112 5.88 -5.83 4.17
C MET A 112 4.71 -5.04 3.60
N THR A 113 3.54 -5.27 4.13
CA THR A 113 2.35 -4.48 3.79
C THR A 113 2.51 -3.01 4.20
N GLN A 114 1.67 -2.12 3.64
CA GLN A 114 1.65 -0.69 3.96
C GLN A 114 2.98 0.03 3.68
N ARG A 115 3.62 -0.30 2.56
CA ARG A 115 4.84 0.38 2.09
C ARG A 115 6.00 0.33 3.11
N ARG A 116 6.21 -0.82 3.72
CA ARG A 116 7.28 -1.06 4.70
C ARG A 116 8.28 -2.08 4.19
N LEU A 117 9.51 -1.94 4.65
CA LEU A 117 10.62 -2.86 4.40
C LEU A 117 11.30 -3.20 5.72
N ALA A 118 11.54 -4.48 5.96
CA ALA A 118 12.32 -4.93 7.10
C ALA A 118 13.73 -5.32 6.65
N PHE A 119 14.74 -4.82 7.34
CA PHE A 119 16.14 -5.24 7.27
C PHE A 119 16.38 -6.21 8.43
N LEU A 120 16.75 -7.45 8.13
CA LEU A 120 16.83 -8.53 9.11
C LEU A 120 18.28 -8.81 9.48
N ASN A 121 18.53 -9.07 10.77
CA ASN A 121 19.84 -9.49 11.32
C ASN A 121 20.99 -8.55 10.98
N GLY A 122 20.74 -7.24 10.92
CA GLY A 122 21.74 -6.24 10.60
C GLY A 122 21.97 -5.22 11.70
N THR A 123 22.94 -4.32 11.47
CA THR A 123 23.25 -3.22 12.39
C THR A 123 22.21 -2.10 12.36
N GLY A 124 21.36 -2.10 11.31
CA GLY A 124 20.33 -1.11 11.07
C GLY A 124 20.82 0.11 10.29
N LEU A 125 19.87 0.96 9.95
CA LEU A 125 20.07 2.21 9.21
C LEU A 125 19.73 3.40 10.10
N SER A 126 20.46 4.51 9.92
CA SER A 126 20.20 5.79 10.58
C SER A 126 19.83 6.92 9.59
N SER A 127 19.99 6.68 8.30
CA SER A 127 19.78 7.69 7.25
C SER A 127 19.30 7.06 5.94
N GLY A 128 18.98 7.89 4.98
CA GLY A 128 18.54 7.48 3.64
C GLY A 128 17.11 7.91 3.33
N PRO A 129 16.58 7.55 2.15
CA PRO A 129 15.24 7.94 1.71
C PRO A 129 14.14 7.08 2.33
N PHE A 130 14.29 6.71 3.60
CA PHE A 130 13.38 5.88 4.36
C PHE A 130 12.67 6.69 5.44
N ILE A 131 11.55 6.18 5.90
CA ILE A 131 10.81 6.73 7.04
C ILE A 131 11.13 5.89 8.27
N PHE A 132 11.67 6.53 9.30
CA PHE A 132 12.09 5.89 10.54
C PHE A 132 11.11 6.10 11.70
N GLU A 133 10.21 7.09 11.56
CA GLU A 133 9.23 7.44 12.58
C GLU A 133 7.86 6.83 12.25
N PRO A 134 7.19 6.21 13.24
CA PRO A 134 5.87 5.61 13.06
C PRO A 134 4.81 6.56 12.51
N ASP A 135 4.79 7.79 13.01
CA ASP A 135 3.75 8.78 12.71
C ASP A 135 4.16 9.80 11.64
N HIS A 136 5.17 9.47 10.84
CA HIS A 136 5.65 10.35 9.79
C HIS A 136 4.53 10.66 8.77
N PRO A 137 4.30 11.94 8.41
CA PRO A 137 3.17 12.34 7.57
C PRO A 137 3.08 11.63 6.23
N LEU A 138 4.21 11.24 5.63
CA LEU A 138 4.22 10.47 4.38
C LEU A 138 3.62 9.07 4.51
N MET A 139 3.45 8.52 5.71
CA MET A 139 2.79 7.23 5.91
C MET A 139 1.26 7.34 5.77
N SER A 140 0.68 8.51 6.03
CA SER A 140 -0.74 8.82 5.80
C SER A 140 -1.01 9.50 4.46
N ALA A 141 0.03 9.82 3.69
CA ALA A 141 -0.08 10.38 2.35
C ALA A 141 0.01 9.28 1.28
N HIS A 142 -0.86 9.35 0.29
CA HIS A 142 -0.93 8.43 -0.84
C HIS A 142 -0.77 9.20 -2.14
N ALA A 143 0.08 8.71 -3.03
CA ALA A 143 0.22 9.27 -4.36
C ALA A 143 0.51 8.16 -5.38
N CYS A 144 -0.10 8.23 -6.55
CA CYS A 144 0.26 7.37 -7.67
C CYS A 144 1.50 7.93 -8.39
N PRO A 145 2.13 7.21 -9.32
CA PRO A 145 3.30 7.70 -10.04
C PRO A 145 3.08 9.03 -10.77
N GLY A 146 1.86 9.31 -11.26
CA GLY A 146 1.58 10.53 -12.00
C GLY A 146 2.30 10.63 -13.35
N ALA A 147 2.22 11.79 -13.99
CA ALA A 147 3.00 12.09 -15.18
C ALA A 147 4.48 12.32 -14.80
N PRO A 148 5.44 11.96 -15.67
CA PRO A 148 5.28 11.33 -17.00
C PRO A 148 5.16 9.80 -16.95
N PHE A 149 5.21 9.17 -15.79
CA PHE A 149 5.31 7.70 -15.65
C PHE A 149 3.97 6.97 -15.88
N CYS A 150 2.86 7.67 -15.78
CA CYS A 150 1.53 7.10 -16.03
C CYS A 150 0.88 7.80 -17.24
N PRO A 151 0.58 7.07 -18.34
CA PRO A 151 0.00 7.68 -19.53
C PRO A 151 -1.44 8.19 -19.32
N GLN A 152 -2.09 7.83 -18.23
CA GLN A 152 -3.43 8.32 -17.86
C GLN A 152 -3.39 9.61 -17.03
N ALA A 153 -2.20 10.01 -16.57
CA ALA A 153 -2.04 11.17 -15.70
C ALA A 153 -1.64 12.41 -16.50
N SER A 154 -2.29 13.54 -16.22
CA SER A 154 -1.94 14.84 -16.79
C SER A 154 -1.05 15.68 -15.89
N VAL A 155 -0.79 15.23 -14.66
CA VAL A 155 -0.07 15.98 -13.62
C VAL A 155 0.96 15.13 -12.91
N SER A 156 2.03 15.75 -12.40
CA SER A 156 2.96 15.13 -11.46
C SER A 156 2.33 15.09 -10.06
N THR A 157 2.60 14.04 -9.29
CA THR A 157 1.89 13.77 -8.03
C THR A 157 2.81 13.66 -6.83
N LEU A 158 3.96 12.98 -6.99
CA LEU A 158 4.81 12.56 -5.85
C LEU A 158 5.41 13.77 -5.12
N ASP A 159 5.92 14.75 -5.85
CA ASP A 159 6.57 15.91 -5.23
C ASP A 159 5.54 16.83 -4.54
N LEU A 160 4.38 17.01 -5.16
CA LEU A 160 3.26 17.72 -4.54
C LEU A 160 2.82 17.01 -3.25
N ALA A 161 2.68 15.69 -3.29
CA ALA A 161 2.31 14.92 -2.12
C ALA A 161 3.35 15.04 -0.98
N ARG A 162 4.65 15.06 -1.31
CA ARG A 162 5.71 15.30 -0.30
C ARG A 162 5.59 16.67 0.36
N GLN A 163 5.34 17.71 -0.42
CA GLN A 163 5.20 19.08 0.10
C GLN A 163 3.97 19.24 0.99
N LEU A 164 2.86 18.61 0.63
CA LEU A 164 1.59 18.78 1.31
C LEU A 164 1.40 17.84 2.52
N ALA A 165 2.01 16.68 2.52
CA ALA A 165 1.82 15.67 3.58
C ALA A 165 2.01 16.22 5.00
N PRO A 166 3.03 17.06 5.31
CA PRO A 166 3.20 17.60 6.66
C PRO A 166 2.11 18.60 7.09
N ARG A 167 1.35 19.14 6.14
CA ARG A 167 0.34 20.18 6.37
C ARG A 167 -1.08 19.61 6.46
N VAL A 168 -1.30 18.39 5.95
CA VAL A 168 -2.62 17.77 5.86
C VAL A 168 -2.80 16.74 6.99
N LYS A 169 -3.71 17.00 7.91
CA LYS A 169 -4.13 16.05 8.92
C LYS A 169 -5.26 15.15 8.38
N GLY A 170 -5.31 13.89 8.84
CA GLY A 170 -6.41 12.97 8.47
C GLY A 170 -6.26 12.29 7.10
N GLY A 171 -5.07 12.42 6.46
CA GLY A 171 -4.74 11.71 5.22
C GLY A 171 -4.83 12.56 3.96
N LEU A 172 -3.86 12.37 3.09
CA LEU A 172 -3.73 13.02 1.79
C LEU A 172 -3.73 11.98 0.67
N HIS A 173 -4.51 12.21 -0.38
CA HIS A 173 -4.42 11.43 -1.61
C HIS A 173 -4.19 12.35 -2.81
N VAL A 174 -3.05 12.20 -3.49
CA VAL A 174 -2.75 12.92 -4.74
C VAL A 174 -2.78 11.94 -5.90
N SER A 175 -3.81 12.02 -6.72
CA SER A 175 -4.03 11.15 -7.87
C SER A 175 -3.79 11.88 -9.18
N GLY A 176 -3.07 11.27 -10.11
CA GLY A 176 -2.83 11.81 -11.45
C GLY A 176 -4.05 11.76 -12.37
N CYS A 177 -5.12 11.06 -11.98
CA CYS A 177 -6.39 10.96 -12.71
C CYS A 177 -7.51 10.41 -11.80
N VAL A 178 -8.72 10.35 -12.31
CA VAL A 178 -9.92 9.86 -11.59
C VAL A 178 -9.86 8.42 -11.09
N LYS A 179 -8.95 7.59 -11.61
CA LYS A 179 -8.86 6.16 -11.24
C LYS A 179 -8.52 5.90 -9.77
N GLY A 180 -7.84 6.81 -9.08
CA GLY A 180 -7.54 6.70 -7.66
C GLY A 180 -6.69 5.49 -7.28
N CYS A 181 -5.76 5.06 -8.12
CA CYS A 181 -5.03 3.79 -7.98
C CYS A 181 -4.24 3.66 -6.67
N ALA A 182 -3.75 4.77 -6.11
CA ALA A 182 -2.94 4.75 -4.89
C ALA A 182 -3.77 4.60 -3.61
N HIS A 183 -5.04 5.05 -3.62
CA HIS A 183 -5.90 5.00 -2.44
C HIS A 183 -7.37 4.97 -2.84
N ALA A 184 -8.04 3.88 -2.53
CA ALA A 184 -9.45 3.69 -2.89
C ALA A 184 -10.44 4.17 -1.81
N LYS A 185 -9.94 4.57 -0.64
CA LYS A 185 -10.76 5.03 0.49
C LYS A 185 -10.83 6.55 0.53
N PRO A 186 -11.81 7.15 1.20
CA PRO A 186 -11.82 8.59 1.46
C PRO A 186 -10.57 9.06 2.20
N ALA A 187 -10.05 10.21 1.80
CA ALA A 187 -9.00 10.93 2.52
C ALA A 187 -9.51 12.32 2.91
N ALA A 188 -8.91 12.94 3.93
CA ALA A 188 -9.29 14.31 4.32
C ALA A 188 -9.15 15.29 3.15
N ILE A 189 -8.05 15.15 2.40
CA ILE A 189 -7.82 15.88 1.15
C ILE A 189 -7.49 14.88 0.03
N THR A 190 -8.27 14.91 -1.04
CA THR A 190 -7.99 14.20 -2.29
C THR A 190 -7.82 15.21 -3.42
N LEU A 191 -6.67 15.19 -4.09
CA LEU A 191 -6.36 15.96 -5.27
C LEU A 191 -6.41 15.06 -6.49
N VAL A 192 -7.19 15.44 -7.49
CA VAL A 192 -7.43 14.63 -8.70
C VAL A 192 -6.91 15.39 -9.92
N GLY A 193 -5.90 14.84 -10.58
CA GLY A 193 -5.34 15.44 -11.80
C GLY A 193 -6.34 15.41 -12.95
N ARG A 194 -6.52 16.57 -13.59
CA ARG A 194 -7.36 16.78 -14.76
C ARG A 194 -6.78 17.88 -15.63
N ASP A 195 -6.48 17.58 -16.88
CA ASP A 195 -6.05 18.54 -17.91
C ASP A 195 -4.92 19.49 -17.45
N GLY A 196 -3.91 18.95 -16.75
CA GLY A 196 -2.76 19.71 -16.26
C GLY A 196 -2.98 20.48 -14.95
N SER A 197 -4.19 20.44 -14.39
CA SER A 197 -4.59 21.07 -13.12
C SER A 197 -5.11 20.01 -12.16
N PHE A 198 -5.53 20.42 -10.96
CA PHE A 198 -6.13 19.53 -9.97
C PHE A 198 -7.57 19.94 -9.63
N ASP A 199 -8.40 18.95 -9.37
CA ASP A 199 -9.65 19.12 -8.68
C ASP A 199 -9.46 18.72 -7.20
N LEU A 200 -10.09 19.44 -6.27
CA LEU A 200 -10.02 19.22 -4.83
C LEU A 200 -11.30 18.55 -4.32
N VAL A 201 -11.14 17.41 -3.69
CA VAL A 201 -12.19 16.70 -2.95
C VAL A 201 -11.82 16.64 -1.47
N ARG A 202 -12.73 17.07 -0.59
CA ARG A 202 -12.57 16.98 0.87
C ARG A 202 -13.35 15.81 1.42
N ASN A 203 -12.73 15.06 2.34
CA ASN A 203 -13.32 13.89 3.00
C ASN A 203 -13.92 12.88 2.01
N GLY A 204 -13.21 12.64 0.90
CA GLY A 204 -13.73 11.82 -0.19
C GLY A 204 -12.66 11.15 -1.02
N THR A 205 -13.12 10.51 -2.07
CA THR A 205 -12.33 9.75 -3.06
C THR A 205 -12.17 10.52 -4.37
N THR A 206 -11.44 9.97 -5.31
CA THR A 206 -11.28 10.56 -6.67
C THR A 206 -12.57 10.55 -7.50
N CYS A 207 -13.59 9.81 -7.09
CA CYS A 207 -14.87 9.68 -7.80
C CYS A 207 -15.95 10.62 -7.25
N ASP A 208 -15.69 11.28 -6.12
CA ASP A 208 -16.65 12.18 -5.49
C ASP A 208 -16.63 13.57 -6.17
N THR A 209 -17.70 14.32 -6.00
CA THR A 209 -17.83 15.66 -6.58
C THR A 209 -16.79 16.61 -5.95
N PRO A 210 -15.95 17.25 -6.75
CA PRO A 210 -14.96 18.19 -6.23
C PRO A 210 -15.63 19.48 -5.72
N GLN A 211 -15.11 20.02 -4.64
CA GLN A 211 -15.52 21.33 -4.11
C GLN A 211 -14.85 22.50 -4.84
N VAL A 212 -13.65 22.25 -5.39
CA VAL A 212 -12.93 23.24 -6.22
C VAL A 212 -12.33 22.50 -7.40
N THR A 213 -12.38 23.12 -8.58
CA THR A 213 -11.86 22.54 -9.82
C THR A 213 -10.78 23.42 -10.44
N GLN A 214 -9.94 22.82 -11.28
CA GLN A 214 -8.97 23.53 -12.11
C GLN A 214 -7.95 24.37 -11.31
N ILE A 215 -7.51 23.89 -10.13
CA ILE A 215 -6.53 24.57 -9.29
C ILE A 215 -5.10 24.18 -9.65
N SER A 216 -4.23 25.18 -9.69
CA SER A 216 -2.79 24.98 -9.88
C SER A 216 -2.10 24.50 -8.60
N THR A 217 -0.89 23.96 -8.72
CA THR A 217 -0.08 23.56 -7.57
C THR A 217 0.22 24.71 -6.60
N THR A 218 0.36 25.93 -7.10
CA THR A 218 0.61 27.13 -6.29
C THR A 218 -0.61 27.48 -5.46
N GLU A 219 -1.80 27.48 -6.07
CA GLU A 219 -3.07 27.75 -5.38
C GLU A 219 -3.37 26.69 -4.32
N ILE A 220 -3.12 25.40 -4.62
CA ILE A 220 -3.27 24.31 -3.63
C ILE A 220 -2.42 24.58 -2.39
N SER A 221 -1.16 24.97 -2.57
CA SER A 221 -0.24 25.24 -1.45
C SER A 221 -0.74 26.36 -0.56
N ALA A 222 -1.26 27.44 -1.15
CA ALA A 222 -1.85 28.57 -0.42
C ALA A 222 -3.17 28.17 0.28
N MET A 223 -4.02 27.39 -0.36
CA MET A 223 -5.30 26.92 0.22
C MET A 223 -5.10 26.01 1.42
N ILE A 224 -4.08 25.17 1.42
CA ILE A 224 -3.81 24.21 2.51
C ILE A 224 -3.22 24.91 3.76
N GLU A 225 -2.62 26.09 3.61
CA GLU A 225 -2.18 26.91 4.74
C GLU A 225 -3.34 27.53 5.55
N THR A 226 -4.52 27.58 4.96
CA THR A 226 -5.73 28.17 5.57
C THR A 226 -6.72 27.10 6.08
N LEU A 227 -6.34 25.82 6.05
CA LEU A 227 -7.13 24.66 6.47
C LEU A 227 -6.65 24.08 7.79
#